data_449b9006a85c81c1e1d678f00430b1b1
#
_entry.id   449b9006a85c81c1e1d678f00430b1b1
#
_cell.length_a   1.000
_cell.length_b   1.000
_cell.length_c   1.000
_cell.angle_alpha   90.00
_cell.angle_beta   90.00
_cell.angle_gamma   90.00
#
_symmetry.space_group_name_H-M   'P 1'
#
loop_
_entity.id
_entity.type
_entity.pdbx_description
1 polymer ?
#
loop_
_entity_poly.entity_id
_entity_poly.type
_entity_poly.pdbx_seq_one_letter_code
_entity_poly.pdbx_strand_id
1 'polypeptide(L)'
;MNKNLKHILTLVIALVAINFISGKLYKRFDLTSDKRYTLSESAINVIKDLESPIVIDIFLEGEDFPSEFRRLKKETKQLLEEFSAKNKNIVFNFINPLKNESTRERNIQQLTKRGLTPMQLSVQENGKSSQAIIFPWALASYNEQTVLIPLVKNKIGATQQELVSNSVQHLEYAFADGFSKLINPKRHKIAILKGNKQLEDKYIADFVKKLGAYYFIAPFTLDSVVNHPQKTLADIKAFDLIISAKPTEAFSEEEKLVLDQYTMNGGKSLWLIDAVAMEKDSLYNASGTNFAVNRDLNLTDFFFKYGIRINPVMISTLYSAPITLAMGEGSQSQFQHLKWPYSPLAGSSSNHPIVNNLNLVKFDFANQIDTLKNSIKKTMLLETASLTKLEGTPREVSLKVVTKEQNPQSFNKGNQTLAVLLEGEFHSVYSNRVKPFKLQKAKDK
;
A
#
# COMPACT_ATOMS: atom_id res chain seq x y z
N MET A 1 22.36 -35.82 -60.90
CA MET A 1 21.71 -34.70 -60.22
C MET A 1 22.59 -33.46 -60.36
N ASN A 2 22.09 -32.43 -61.08
CA ASN A 2 22.86 -31.22 -61.41
C ASN A 2 23.43 -30.55 -60.12
N LYS A 3 24.68 -30.08 -60.19
CA LYS A 3 25.37 -29.43 -59.06
C LYS A 3 24.55 -28.31 -58.45
N ASN A 4 23.82 -27.55 -59.27
CA ASN A 4 22.91 -26.49 -58.87
C ASN A 4 21.67 -27.00 -58.09
N LEU A 5 21.16 -28.20 -58.46
CA LEU A 5 20.00 -28.80 -57.76
C LEU A 5 20.37 -29.25 -56.34
N LYS A 6 21.63 -29.72 -56.13
CA LYS A 6 22.15 -30.08 -54.82
C LYS A 6 22.27 -28.84 -53.92
N HIS A 7 22.75 -27.73 -54.45
CA HIS A 7 22.88 -26.48 -53.70
C HIS A 7 21.52 -25.88 -53.31
N ILE A 8 20.52 -25.93 -54.23
CA ILE A 8 19.17 -25.49 -53.95
C ILE A 8 18.52 -26.36 -52.83
N LEU A 9 18.67 -27.69 -52.91
CA LEU A 9 18.13 -28.62 -51.93
C LEU A 9 18.77 -28.38 -50.54
N THR A 10 20.10 -28.16 -50.49
CA THR A 10 20.82 -27.85 -49.22
C THR A 10 20.34 -26.53 -48.62
N LEU A 11 20.10 -25.53 -49.47
CA LEU A 11 19.63 -24.22 -49.03
C LEU A 11 18.19 -24.28 -48.48
N VAL A 12 17.32 -25.07 -49.11
CA VAL A 12 15.95 -25.29 -48.61
C VAL A 12 15.95 -26.06 -47.28
N ILE A 13 16.78 -27.10 -47.14
CA ILE A 13 16.92 -27.86 -45.90
C ILE A 13 17.50 -26.95 -44.79
N ALA A 14 18.45 -26.08 -45.07
CA ALA A 14 18.99 -25.13 -44.10
C ALA A 14 17.95 -24.09 -43.66
N LEU A 15 17.14 -23.55 -44.57
CA LEU A 15 16.03 -22.64 -44.25
C LEU A 15 14.97 -23.33 -43.39
N VAL A 16 14.61 -24.56 -43.67
CA VAL A 16 13.66 -25.33 -42.86
C VAL A 16 14.22 -25.63 -41.48
N ALA A 17 15.51 -25.99 -41.39
CA ALA A 17 16.20 -26.23 -40.13
C ALA A 17 16.28 -24.94 -39.28
N ILE A 18 16.63 -23.81 -39.90
CA ILE A 18 16.67 -22.50 -39.22
C ILE A 18 15.29 -22.10 -38.72
N ASN A 19 14.26 -22.30 -39.51
CA ASN A 19 12.89 -21.99 -39.11
C ASN A 19 12.42 -22.89 -37.94
N PHE A 20 12.75 -24.16 -37.97
CA PHE A 20 12.42 -25.12 -36.89
C PHE A 20 13.19 -24.83 -35.60
N ILE A 21 14.48 -24.47 -35.69
CA ILE A 21 15.32 -24.11 -34.58
C ILE A 21 14.90 -22.75 -34.01
N SER A 22 14.61 -21.77 -34.86
CA SER A 22 14.10 -20.45 -34.48
C SER A 22 12.77 -20.55 -33.71
N GLY A 23 11.86 -21.45 -34.08
CA GLY A 23 10.62 -21.69 -33.36
C GLY A 23 10.80 -22.30 -31.95
N LYS A 24 11.92 -23.06 -31.74
CA LYS A 24 12.25 -23.64 -30.42
C LYS A 24 13.14 -22.75 -29.55
N LEU A 25 13.97 -21.90 -30.20
CA LEU A 25 14.89 -20.97 -29.54
C LEU A 25 14.32 -19.55 -29.43
N TYR A 26 12.99 -19.40 -29.56
CA TYR A 26 12.35 -18.09 -29.44
C TYR A 26 12.58 -17.53 -28.03
N LYS A 27 13.54 -16.62 -27.92
CA LYS A 27 13.79 -15.84 -26.71
C LYS A 27 13.33 -14.41 -26.97
N ARG A 28 12.30 -14.02 -26.27
CA ARG A 28 11.79 -12.65 -26.34
C ARG A 28 12.74 -11.72 -25.60
N PHE A 29 13.24 -10.70 -26.27
CA PHE A 29 14.04 -9.64 -25.66
C PHE A 29 13.15 -8.43 -25.49
N ASP A 30 12.98 -8.01 -24.24
CA ASP A 30 12.32 -6.77 -23.90
C ASP A 30 13.31 -5.62 -24.08
N LEU A 31 13.07 -4.81 -25.12
CA LEU A 31 13.91 -3.65 -25.46
C LEU A 31 13.37 -2.35 -24.85
N THR A 32 12.31 -2.43 -24.05
CA THR A 32 11.76 -1.25 -23.37
C THR A 32 12.63 -0.85 -22.17
N SER A 33 12.81 0.44 -21.96
CA SER A 33 13.64 0.97 -20.87
C SER A 33 13.14 0.55 -19.48
N ASP A 34 11.84 0.30 -19.35
CA ASP A 34 11.12 -0.07 -18.14
C ASP A 34 10.75 -1.57 -18.07
N LYS A 35 11.29 -2.39 -19.00
CA LYS A 35 11.09 -3.85 -19.06
C LYS A 35 9.62 -4.29 -18.95
N ARG A 36 8.71 -3.57 -19.60
CA ARG A 36 7.25 -3.75 -19.53
C ARG A 36 6.76 -5.14 -19.91
N TYR A 37 7.54 -5.86 -20.68
CA TYR A 37 7.20 -7.19 -21.22
C TYR A 37 8.04 -8.31 -20.58
N THR A 38 8.60 -8.03 -19.40
CA THR A 38 9.34 -9.02 -18.61
C THR A 38 8.80 -9.04 -17.20
N LEU A 39 8.25 -10.18 -16.78
CA LEU A 39 7.75 -10.33 -15.42
C LEU A 39 8.86 -10.11 -14.39
N SER A 40 8.54 -9.40 -13.31
CA SER A 40 9.43 -9.23 -12.17
C SER A 40 9.73 -10.57 -11.49
N GLU A 41 10.87 -10.67 -10.83
CA GLU A 41 11.23 -11.86 -10.04
C GLU A 41 10.17 -12.17 -8.97
N SER A 42 9.58 -11.14 -8.37
CA SER A 42 8.51 -11.29 -7.39
C SER A 42 7.27 -11.94 -8.01
N ALA A 43 6.84 -11.53 -9.21
CA ALA A 43 5.70 -12.12 -9.90
C ALA A 43 5.98 -13.58 -10.31
N ILE A 44 7.20 -13.87 -10.77
CA ILE A 44 7.62 -15.25 -11.13
C ILE A 44 7.63 -16.13 -9.88
N ASN A 45 8.15 -15.65 -8.76
CA ASN A 45 8.24 -16.43 -7.52
C ASN A 45 6.84 -16.80 -6.98
N VAL A 46 5.83 -15.95 -7.18
CA VAL A 46 4.44 -16.26 -6.76
C VAL A 46 3.91 -17.50 -7.47
N ILE A 47 4.20 -17.68 -8.77
CA ILE A 47 3.62 -18.78 -9.57
C ILE A 47 4.55 -19.99 -9.73
N LYS A 48 5.78 -19.93 -9.17
CA LYS A 48 6.85 -20.91 -9.43
C LYS A 48 6.44 -22.34 -9.07
N ASP A 49 5.83 -22.51 -7.89
CA ASP A 49 5.58 -23.82 -7.28
C ASP A 49 4.07 -24.19 -7.33
N LEU A 50 3.37 -23.81 -8.42
CA LEU A 50 1.95 -24.15 -8.59
C LEU A 50 1.79 -25.65 -8.91
N GLU A 51 1.08 -26.35 -8.05
CA GLU A 51 0.75 -27.79 -8.22
C GLU A 51 -0.50 -28.01 -9.09
N SER A 52 -1.45 -27.08 -9.05
CA SER A 52 -2.73 -27.16 -9.78
C SER A 52 -2.90 -25.93 -10.69
N PRO A 53 -3.78 -26.00 -11.71
CA PRO A 53 -4.03 -24.86 -12.58
C PRO A 53 -4.75 -23.71 -11.85
N ILE A 54 -4.29 -22.47 -12.11
CA ILE A 54 -5.08 -21.26 -11.89
C ILE A 54 -5.85 -20.98 -13.17
N VAL A 55 -7.17 -21.00 -13.10
CA VAL A 55 -8.07 -20.67 -14.22
C VAL A 55 -8.52 -19.22 -14.06
N ILE A 56 -8.35 -18.43 -15.11
CA ILE A 56 -8.61 -16.99 -15.09
C ILE A 56 -9.64 -16.64 -16.16
N ASP A 57 -10.81 -16.17 -15.75
CA ASP A 57 -11.84 -15.65 -16.63
C ASP A 57 -11.77 -14.11 -16.67
N ILE A 58 -11.47 -13.55 -17.85
CA ILE A 58 -11.30 -12.13 -18.06
C ILE A 58 -12.56 -11.58 -18.74
N PHE A 59 -13.29 -10.68 -18.06
CA PHE A 59 -14.54 -10.10 -18.55
C PHE A 59 -14.33 -8.86 -19.42
N LEU A 60 -13.12 -8.67 -19.95
CA LEU A 60 -12.76 -7.58 -20.84
C LEU A 60 -12.81 -8.02 -22.31
N GLU A 61 -13.99 -8.47 -22.76
CA GLU A 61 -14.27 -8.91 -24.12
C GLU A 61 -15.52 -8.22 -24.67
N GLY A 62 -15.45 -7.69 -25.90
CA GLY A 62 -16.54 -6.99 -26.59
C GLY A 62 -16.05 -6.35 -27.89
N GLU A 63 -16.98 -6.09 -28.81
CA GLU A 63 -16.68 -5.52 -30.14
C GLU A 63 -16.64 -3.98 -30.10
N ASP A 64 -17.47 -3.35 -29.24
CA ASP A 64 -17.68 -1.89 -29.18
C ASP A 64 -16.78 -1.19 -28.13
N PHE A 65 -15.55 -1.68 -27.94
CA PHE A 65 -14.66 -1.03 -26.97
C PHE A 65 -13.95 0.18 -27.57
N PRO A 66 -13.85 1.31 -26.81
CA PRO A 66 -12.95 2.40 -27.17
C PRO A 66 -11.50 1.90 -27.38
N SER A 67 -10.74 2.63 -28.20
CA SER A 67 -9.34 2.29 -28.53
C SER A 67 -8.47 2.00 -27.29
N GLU A 68 -8.68 2.79 -26.24
CA GLU A 68 -7.96 2.67 -24.94
C GLU A 68 -8.24 1.32 -24.28
N PHE A 69 -9.50 0.88 -24.26
CA PHE A 69 -9.87 -0.39 -23.64
C PHE A 69 -9.52 -1.61 -24.53
N ARG A 70 -9.48 -1.46 -25.85
CA ARG A 70 -8.88 -2.47 -26.74
C ARG A 70 -7.39 -2.66 -26.44
N ARG A 71 -6.68 -1.56 -26.14
CA ARG A 71 -5.29 -1.61 -25.67
C ARG A 71 -5.19 -2.34 -24.33
N LEU A 72 -6.03 -1.99 -23.33
CA LEU A 72 -6.03 -2.68 -22.03
C LEU A 72 -6.24 -4.19 -22.18
N LYS A 73 -7.19 -4.61 -23.02
CA LYS A 73 -7.41 -6.03 -23.35
C LYS A 73 -6.16 -6.67 -23.94
N LYS A 74 -5.51 -6.03 -24.93
CA LYS A 74 -4.30 -6.54 -25.58
C LYS A 74 -3.15 -6.69 -24.58
N GLU A 75 -2.90 -5.68 -23.77
CA GLU A 75 -1.84 -5.71 -22.74
C GLU A 75 -2.12 -6.76 -21.66
N THR A 76 -3.38 -6.92 -21.24
CA THR A 76 -3.79 -7.99 -20.32
C THR A 76 -3.51 -9.37 -20.90
N LYS A 77 -3.89 -9.61 -22.18
CA LYS A 77 -3.64 -10.86 -22.86
C LYS A 77 -2.15 -11.18 -22.92
N GLN A 78 -1.36 -10.21 -23.32
CA GLN A 78 0.09 -10.34 -23.47
C GLN A 78 0.77 -10.65 -22.13
N LEU A 79 0.38 -9.98 -21.05
CA LEU A 79 0.87 -10.26 -19.72
C LEU A 79 0.55 -11.69 -19.26
N LEU A 80 -0.68 -12.15 -19.50
CA LEU A 80 -1.09 -13.53 -19.13
C LEU A 80 -0.39 -14.59 -19.97
N GLU A 81 -0.06 -14.29 -21.23
CA GLU A 81 0.79 -15.15 -22.07
C GLU A 81 2.21 -15.26 -21.46
N GLU A 82 2.78 -14.17 -20.90
CA GLU A 82 4.06 -14.22 -20.19
C GLU A 82 3.98 -15.05 -18.90
N PHE A 83 2.92 -14.90 -18.11
CA PHE A 83 2.70 -15.75 -16.94
C PHE A 83 2.57 -17.24 -17.34
N SER A 84 1.78 -17.54 -18.36
CA SER A 84 1.59 -18.90 -18.87
C SER A 84 2.87 -19.50 -19.47
N ALA A 85 3.72 -18.67 -20.10
CA ALA A 85 5.04 -19.09 -20.57
C ALA A 85 6.00 -19.46 -19.44
N LYS A 86 5.86 -18.84 -18.25
CA LYS A 86 6.65 -19.17 -17.06
C LYS A 86 6.11 -20.37 -16.30
N ASN A 87 4.80 -20.52 -16.24
CA ASN A 87 4.15 -21.69 -15.63
C ASN A 87 2.88 -22.08 -16.42
N LYS A 88 2.89 -23.29 -16.99
CA LYS A 88 1.78 -23.81 -17.82
C LYS A 88 0.48 -24.01 -17.03
N ASN A 89 0.52 -24.01 -15.72
CA ASN A 89 -0.65 -24.06 -14.86
C ASN A 89 -1.40 -22.72 -14.80
N ILE A 90 -0.95 -21.68 -15.50
CA ILE A 90 -1.72 -20.45 -15.70
C ILE A 90 -2.54 -20.58 -16.99
N VAL A 91 -3.85 -20.72 -16.83
CA VAL A 91 -4.82 -20.88 -17.93
C VAL A 91 -5.79 -19.70 -17.91
N PHE A 92 -6.04 -19.07 -19.05
CA PHE A 92 -6.91 -17.92 -19.10
C PHE A 92 -7.84 -17.90 -20.30
N ASN A 93 -9.03 -17.31 -20.11
CA ASN A 93 -10.07 -17.16 -21.12
C ASN A 93 -10.62 -15.74 -21.12
N PHE A 94 -10.85 -15.16 -22.29
CA PHE A 94 -11.60 -13.91 -22.42
C PHE A 94 -13.08 -14.23 -22.65
N ILE A 95 -13.93 -13.64 -21.85
CA ILE A 95 -15.38 -13.89 -21.84
C ILE A 95 -16.10 -12.57 -22.02
N ASN A 96 -17.00 -12.52 -23.01
CA ASN A 96 -17.95 -11.42 -23.14
C ASN A 96 -19.23 -11.75 -22.35
N PRO A 97 -19.42 -11.18 -21.15
CA PRO A 97 -20.59 -11.48 -20.33
C PRO A 97 -21.89 -10.87 -20.89
N LEU A 98 -21.78 -9.93 -21.83
CA LEU A 98 -22.89 -9.16 -22.39
C LEU A 98 -23.23 -9.53 -23.84
N LYS A 99 -22.64 -10.61 -24.38
CA LYS A 99 -22.81 -11.03 -25.76
C LYS A 99 -24.27 -11.35 -26.15
N ASN A 100 -25.01 -11.93 -25.19
CA ASN A 100 -26.38 -12.35 -25.42
C ASN A 100 -27.34 -11.32 -24.82
N GLU A 101 -28.10 -10.62 -25.66
CA GLU A 101 -29.05 -9.59 -25.25
C GLU A 101 -30.13 -10.11 -24.30
N SER A 102 -30.63 -11.32 -24.51
CA SER A 102 -31.71 -11.88 -23.67
C SER A 102 -31.27 -12.18 -22.22
N THR A 103 -29.98 -12.35 -21.97
CA THR A 103 -29.43 -12.61 -20.63
C THR A 103 -28.61 -11.45 -20.08
N ARG A 104 -28.44 -10.39 -20.85
CA ARG A 104 -27.56 -9.25 -20.52
C ARG A 104 -27.81 -8.66 -19.14
N GLU A 105 -29.04 -8.32 -18.86
CA GLU A 105 -29.42 -7.67 -17.60
C GLU A 105 -29.24 -8.60 -16.39
N ARG A 106 -29.61 -9.87 -16.57
CA ARG A 106 -29.38 -10.92 -15.56
C ARG A 106 -27.88 -11.13 -15.29
N ASN A 107 -27.05 -11.14 -16.33
CA ASN A 107 -25.59 -11.30 -16.20
C ASN A 107 -24.99 -10.10 -15.48
N ILE A 108 -25.42 -8.87 -15.79
CA ILE A 108 -25.01 -7.65 -15.07
C ILE A 108 -25.31 -7.79 -13.57
N GLN A 109 -26.53 -8.16 -13.23
CA GLN A 109 -26.93 -8.35 -11.83
C GLN A 109 -26.13 -9.44 -11.13
N GLN A 110 -25.89 -10.57 -11.80
CA GLN A 110 -25.12 -11.68 -11.22
C GLN A 110 -23.65 -11.30 -10.97
N LEU A 111 -23.00 -10.63 -11.92
CA LEU A 111 -21.63 -10.18 -11.77
C LEU A 111 -21.51 -9.11 -10.67
N THR A 112 -22.46 -8.18 -10.63
CA THR A 112 -22.50 -7.14 -9.56
C THR A 112 -22.68 -7.74 -8.18
N LYS A 113 -23.55 -8.75 -8.03
CA LYS A 113 -23.71 -9.50 -6.77
C LYS A 113 -22.44 -10.23 -6.33
N ARG A 114 -21.60 -10.63 -7.29
CA ARG A 114 -20.28 -11.23 -7.01
C ARG A 114 -19.21 -10.20 -6.67
N GLY A 115 -19.52 -8.90 -6.69
CA GLY A 115 -18.59 -7.82 -6.38
C GLY A 115 -17.86 -7.24 -7.60
N LEU A 116 -18.19 -7.68 -8.82
CA LEU A 116 -17.65 -7.07 -10.05
C LEU A 116 -18.49 -5.83 -10.39
N THR A 117 -17.92 -4.66 -10.19
CA THR A 117 -18.60 -3.40 -10.53
C THR A 117 -18.50 -3.09 -12.02
N PRO A 118 -19.61 -2.83 -12.72
CA PRO A 118 -19.58 -2.40 -14.11
C PRO A 118 -19.04 -0.98 -14.22
N MET A 119 -18.42 -0.69 -15.37
CA MET A 119 -18.01 0.66 -15.75
C MET A 119 -18.75 1.09 -17.00
N GLN A 120 -19.30 2.31 -17.00
CA GLN A 120 -19.92 2.94 -18.17
C GLN A 120 -18.86 3.75 -18.92
N LEU A 121 -18.78 3.53 -20.22
CA LEU A 121 -17.87 4.23 -21.11
C LEU A 121 -18.67 5.02 -22.15
N SER A 122 -18.26 6.24 -22.41
CA SER A 122 -18.75 7.00 -23.56
C SER A 122 -17.89 6.66 -24.77
N VAL A 123 -18.51 6.12 -25.81
CA VAL A 123 -17.87 5.78 -27.07
C VAL A 123 -18.29 6.83 -28.11
N GLN A 124 -17.32 7.53 -28.68
CA GLN A 124 -17.54 8.42 -29.82
C GLN A 124 -17.02 7.75 -31.08
N GLU A 125 -17.93 7.26 -31.95
CA GLU A 125 -17.58 6.75 -33.27
C GLU A 125 -18.40 7.43 -34.33
N ASN A 126 -17.73 7.94 -35.38
CA ASN A 126 -18.35 8.57 -36.55
C ASN A 126 -19.38 9.67 -36.23
N GLY A 127 -19.08 10.50 -35.19
CA GLY A 127 -19.95 11.58 -34.75
C GLY A 127 -21.18 11.15 -33.95
N LYS A 128 -21.33 9.86 -33.63
CA LYS A 128 -22.37 9.37 -32.74
C LYS A 128 -21.74 9.05 -31.34
N SER A 129 -22.42 9.49 -30.29
CA SER A 129 -22.07 9.14 -28.91
C SER A 129 -22.95 7.98 -28.49
N SER A 130 -22.34 6.89 -28.10
CA SER A 130 -22.97 5.70 -27.48
C SER A 130 -22.41 5.43 -26.11
N GLN A 131 -23.16 4.73 -25.27
CA GLN A 131 -22.68 4.28 -23.96
C GLN A 131 -22.47 2.76 -24.00
N ALA A 132 -21.27 2.31 -23.62
CA ALA A 132 -20.96 0.90 -23.46
C ALA A 132 -20.77 0.55 -21.98
N ILE A 133 -21.32 -0.58 -21.57
CA ILE A 133 -21.08 -1.15 -20.23
C ILE A 133 -20.00 -2.21 -20.37
N ILE A 134 -18.96 -2.11 -19.55
CA ILE A 134 -17.89 -3.09 -19.50
C ILE A 134 -17.69 -3.60 -18.07
N PHE A 135 -17.10 -4.78 -17.95
CA PHE A 135 -16.63 -5.35 -16.67
C PHE A 135 -15.11 -5.49 -16.72
N PRO A 136 -14.35 -4.46 -16.27
CA PRO A 136 -12.89 -4.50 -16.32
C PRO A 136 -12.32 -5.32 -15.15
N TRP A 137 -12.67 -6.58 -15.12
CA TRP A 137 -12.32 -7.54 -14.05
C TRP A 137 -11.84 -8.86 -14.62
N ALA A 138 -10.99 -9.52 -13.86
CA ALA A 138 -10.72 -10.94 -14.03
C ALA A 138 -11.12 -11.70 -12.74
N LEU A 139 -11.55 -12.93 -12.92
CA LEU A 139 -11.87 -13.87 -11.87
C LEU A 139 -10.85 -15.00 -11.94
N ALA A 140 -9.97 -15.08 -10.96
CA ALA A 140 -9.00 -16.16 -10.88
C ALA A 140 -9.45 -17.21 -9.86
N SER A 141 -9.39 -18.48 -10.22
CA SER A 141 -9.83 -19.61 -9.41
C SER A 141 -8.69 -20.62 -9.24
N TYR A 142 -8.50 -21.13 -8.02
CA TYR A 142 -7.50 -22.13 -7.64
C TYR A 142 -8.03 -22.96 -6.48
N ASN A 143 -8.11 -24.29 -6.62
CA ASN A 143 -8.52 -25.20 -5.55
C ASN A 143 -9.76 -24.72 -4.78
N GLU A 144 -10.89 -24.51 -5.43
CA GLU A 144 -12.17 -24.02 -4.86
C GLU A 144 -12.15 -22.57 -4.33
N GLN A 145 -11.01 -21.91 -4.30
CA GLN A 145 -10.90 -20.51 -3.95
C GLN A 145 -10.98 -19.62 -5.19
N THR A 146 -11.58 -18.45 -5.03
CA THR A 146 -11.75 -17.49 -6.12
C THR A 146 -11.40 -16.09 -5.64
N VAL A 147 -10.65 -15.35 -6.46
CA VAL A 147 -10.26 -13.97 -6.19
C VAL A 147 -10.63 -13.08 -7.37
N LEU A 148 -11.17 -11.90 -7.07
CA LEU A 148 -11.45 -10.85 -8.05
C LEU A 148 -10.19 -10.01 -8.27
N ILE A 149 -9.82 -9.82 -9.54
CA ILE A 149 -8.66 -9.02 -9.94
C ILE A 149 -9.17 -7.82 -10.74
N PRO A 150 -9.04 -6.59 -10.22
CA PRO A 150 -9.42 -5.39 -10.97
C PRO A 150 -8.40 -5.11 -12.06
N LEU A 151 -8.86 -4.95 -13.30
CA LEU A 151 -8.00 -4.62 -14.45
C LEU A 151 -7.84 -3.11 -14.63
N VAL A 152 -8.67 -2.32 -13.95
CA VAL A 152 -8.60 -0.85 -13.97
C VAL A 152 -8.22 -0.34 -12.59
N LYS A 153 -7.20 0.53 -12.59
CA LYS A 153 -6.77 1.30 -11.41
C LYS A 153 -7.40 2.69 -11.46
N ASN A 154 -8.48 2.87 -10.71
CA ASN A 154 -9.18 4.15 -10.65
C ASN A 154 -8.28 5.27 -10.09
N LYS A 155 -8.33 6.43 -10.75
CA LYS A 155 -7.74 7.68 -10.29
C LYS A 155 -8.77 8.79 -10.49
N ILE A 156 -9.11 9.47 -9.43
CA ILE A 156 -10.09 10.57 -9.47
C ILE A 156 -9.59 11.67 -10.41
N GLY A 157 -10.45 12.11 -11.33
CA GLY A 157 -10.15 13.16 -12.30
C GLY A 157 -9.25 12.74 -13.48
N ALA A 158 -8.92 11.45 -13.61
CA ALA A 158 -8.15 10.97 -14.75
C ALA A 158 -9.01 10.87 -16.02
N THR A 159 -8.43 11.21 -17.16
CA THR A 159 -9.01 10.93 -18.49
C THR A 159 -9.02 9.42 -18.76
N GLN A 160 -9.81 8.95 -19.74
CA GLN A 160 -9.82 7.52 -20.12
C GLN A 160 -8.43 7.03 -20.54
N GLN A 161 -7.66 7.84 -21.25
CA GLN A 161 -6.29 7.52 -21.65
C GLN A 161 -5.34 7.36 -20.46
N GLU A 162 -5.39 8.28 -19.50
CA GLU A 162 -4.59 8.21 -18.28
C GLU A 162 -5.01 7.02 -17.40
N LEU A 163 -6.32 6.76 -17.28
CA LEU A 163 -6.88 5.63 -16.56
C LEU A 163 -6.32 4.30 -17.10
N VAL A 164 -6.39 4.12 -18.43
CA VAL A 164 -5.88 2.90 -19.07
C VAL A 164 -4.35 2.81 -18.97
N SER A 165 -3.63 3.91 -19.17
CA SER A 165 -2.16 3.90 -19.06
C SER A 165 -1.70 3.52 -17.65
N ASN A 166 -2.31 4.07 -16.61
CA ASN A 166 -2.04 3.71 -15.22
C ASN A 166 -2.44 2.26 -14.91
N SER A 167 -3.53 1.79 -15.52
CA SER A 167 -4.01 0.42 -15.35
C SER A 167 -3.04 -0.59 -15.95
N VAL A 168 -2.56 -0.35 -17.17
CA VAL A 168 -1.57 -1.21 -17.84
C VAL A 168 -0.30 -1.36 -17.00
N GLN A 169 0.21 -0.26 -16.44
CA GLN A 169 1.39 -0.31 -15.55
C GLN A 169 1.13 -1.10 -14.27
N HIS A 170 -0.12 -1.25 -13.86
CA HIS A 170 -0.51 -1.93 -12.63
C HIS A 170 -0.92 -3.39 -12.83
N LEU A 171 -1.11 -3.85 -14.07
CA LEU A 171 -1.63 -5.19 -14.36
C LEU A 171 -0.80 -6.31 -13.76
N GLU A 172 0.53 -6.25 -13.87
CA GLU A 172 1.41 -7.28 -13.32
C GLU A 172 1.22 -7.41 -11.80
N TYR A 173 1.20 -6.28 -11.10
CA TYR A 173 0.92 -6.28 -9.67
C TYR A 173 -0.47 -6.85 -9.37
N ALA A 174 -1.51 -6.46 -10.13
CA ALA A 174 -2.87 -6.90 -9.87
C ALA A 174 -3.01 -8.43 -10.01
N PHE A 175 -2.40 -9.02 -11.04
CA PHE A 175 -2.42 -10.48 -11.23
C PHE A 175 -1.53 -11.21 -10.21
N ALA A 176 -0.30 -10.76 -10.00
CA ALA A 176 0.60 -11.37 -9.01
C ALA A 176 0.00 -11.33 -7.58
N ASP A 177 -0.63 -10.23 -7.20
CA ASP A 177 -1.36 -10.06 -5.96
C ASP A 177 -2.56 -11.01 -5.85
N GLY A 178 -3.36 -11.12 -6.94
CA GLY A 178 -4.47 -12.06 -7.02
C GLY A 178 -4.02 -13.52 -6.87
N PHE A 179 -2.96 -13.90 -7.55
CA PHE A 179 -2.37 -15.25 -7.46
C PHE A 179 -1.80 -15.51 -6.06
N SER A 180 -1.10 -14.54 -5.47
CA SER A 180 -0.58 -14.66 -4.12
C SER A 180 -1.69 -14.91 -3.09
N LYS A 181 -2.84 -14.24 -3.22
CA LYS A 181 -4.01 -14.45 -2.35
C LYS A 181 -4.63 -15.84 -2.49
N LEU A 182 -4.59 -16.41 -3.70
CA LEU A 182 -5.10 -17.76 -3.96
C LEU A 182 -4.18 -18.86 -3.42
N ILE A 183 -2.86 -18.66 -3.58
CA ILE A 183 -1.85 -19.67 -3.24
C ILE A 183 -1.53 -19.64 -1.74
N ASN A 184 -1.53 -18.45 -1.14
CA ASN A 184 -1.14 -18.26 0.25
C ASN A 184 -2.39 -18.01 1.13
N PRO A 185 -2.93 -19.04 1.78
CA PRO A 185 -4.04 -18.86 2.70
C PRO A 185 -3.61 -17.98 3.88
N LYS A 186 -4.55 -17.22 4.42
CA LYS A 186 -4.32 -16.39 5.61
C LYS A 186 -3.88 -17.28 6.77
N ARG A 187 -2.77 -16.95 7.41
CA ARG A 187 -2.24 -17.68 8.57
C ARG A 187 -1.99 -16.77 9.76
N HIS A 188 -1.60 -15.52 9.50
CA HIS A 188 -1.18 -14.58 10.53
C HIS A 188 -2.34 -13.73 11.03
N LYS A 189 -2.27 -13.37 12.31
CA LYS A 189 -3.27 -12.57 13.02
C LYS A 189 -2.71 -11.21 13.38
N ILE A 190 -3.48 -10.17 13.08
CA ILE A 190 -3.12 -8.78 13.41
C ILE A 190 -4.13 -8.22 14.40
N ALA A 191 -3.63 -7.64 15.50
CA ALA A 191 -4.44 -6.89 16.44
C ALA A 191 -4.39 -5.39 16.11
N ILE A 192 -5.55 -4.76 16.00
CA ILE A 192 -5.68 -3.30 15.99
C ILE A 192 -5.94 -2.85 17.43
N LEU A 193 -4.97 -2.18 18.04
CA LEU A 193 -5.11 -1.71 19.42
C LEU A 193 -6.20 -0.64 19.54
N LYS A 194 -6.98 -0.74 20.61
CA LYS A 194 -8.03 0.17 21.04
C LYS A 194 -7.87 0.42 22.55
N GLY A 195 -8.49 1.49 23.07
CA GLY A 195 -8.46 1.81 24.52
C GLY A 195 -7.77 3.12 24.83
N ASN A 196 -6.65 3.47 24.15
CA ASN A 196 -5.94 4.74 24.35
C ASN A 196 -6.35 5.81 23.31
N LYS A 197 -7.64 5.89 23.01
CA LYS A 197 -8.21 6.77 21.98
C LYS A 197 -7.47 6.76 20.65
N GLN A 198 -7.15 5.58 20.15
CA GLN A 198 -6.67 5.39 18.79
C GLN A 198 -7.73 5.83 17.77
N LEU A 199 -7.34 5.99 16.51
CA LEU A 199 -8.27 6.35 15.43
C LEU A 199 -9.50 5.45 15.40
N GLU A 200 -10.67 6.07 15.21
CA GLU A 200 -11.92 5.36 14.96
C GLU A 200 -11.84 4.55 13.65
N ASP A 201 -12.60 3.47 13.59
CA ASP A 201 -12.60 2.51 12.47
C ASP A 201 -12.86 3.16 11.12
N LYS A 202 -13.70 4.20 11.07
CA LYS A 202 -14.00 4.94 9.82
C LYS A 202 -12.77 5.58 9.17
N TYR A 203 -11.76 6.00 9.96
CA TYR A 203 -10.53 6.62 9.45
C TYR A 203 -9.50 5.61 8.96
N ILE A 204 -9.58 4.36 9.40
CA ILE A 204 -8.67 3.28 9.03
C ILE A 204 -9.35 2.16 8.23
N ALA A 205 -10.62 2.34 7.84
CA ALA A 205 -11.44 1.30 7.22
C ALA A 205 -10.82 0.73 5.94
N ASP A 206 -10.31 1.58 5.04
CA ASP A 206 -9.68 1.13 3.79
C ASP A 206 -8.37 0.37 4.06
N PHE A 207 -7.56 0.86 5.01
CA PHE A 207 -6.33 0.20 5.44
C PHE A 207 -6.62 -1.19 6.02
N VAL A 208 -7.56 -1.29 6.96
CA VAL A 208 -7.98 -2.56 7.58
C VAL A 208 -8.56 -3.51 6.55
N LYS A 209 -9.41 -3.01 5.64
CA LYS A 209 -9.97 -3.80 4.53
C LYS A 209 -8.87 -4.40 3.64
N LYS A 210 -7.85 -3.62 3.29
CA LYS A 210 -6.73 -4.09 2.47
C LYS A 210 -5.87 -5.13 3.21
N LEU A 211 -5.55 -4.90 4.47
CA LEU A 211 -4.85 -5.89 5.31
C LEU A 211 -5.66 -7.16 5.49
N GLY A 212 -6.99 -7.03 5.65
CA GLY A 212 -7.92 -8.15 5.76
C GLY A 212 -7.95 -9.08 4.55
N ALA A 213 -7.43 -8.64 3.40
CA ALA A 213 -7.23 -9.53 2.25
C ALA A 213 -6.16 -10.61 2.49
N TYR A 214 -5.18 -10.35 3.39
CA TYR A 214 -4.01 -11.22 3.61
C TYR A 214 -3.95 -11.80 5.02
N TYR A 215 -4.56 -11.13 6.00
CA TYR A 215 -4.43 -11.43 7.44
C TYR A 215 -5.77 -11.56 8.11
N PHE A 216 -5.82 -12.31 9.21
CA PHE A 216 -6.94 -12.26 10.15
C PHE A 216 -6.76 -11.01 11.03
N ILE A 217 -7.76 -10.13 11.08
CA ILE A 217 -7.69 -8.88 11.82
C ILE A 217 -8.75 -8.88 12.90
N ALA A 218 -8.38 -8.49 14.11
CA ALA A 218 -9.29 -8.28 15.22
C ALA A 218 -8.93 -7.03 16.02
N PRO A 219 -9.91 -6.31 16.58
CA PRO A 219 -9.62 -5.30 17.59
C PRO A 219 -9.11 -5.96 18.87
N PHE A 220 -8.22 -5.28 19.57
CA PHE A 220 -7.70 -5.70 20.86
C PHE A 220 -7.59 -4.50 21.79
N THR A 221 -8.02 -4.66 23.05
CA THR A 221 -7.93 -3.61 24.07
C THR A 221 -7.10 -4.09 25.25
N LEU A 222 -6.37 -3.17 25.87
CA LEU A 222 -5.57 -3.39 27.06
C LEU A 222 -6.34 -3.07 28.35
N ASP A 223 -7.62 -2.63 28.27
CA ASP A 223 -8.42 -2.14 29.41
C ASP A 223 -8.53 -3.15 30.56
N SER A 224 -8.49 -4.44 30.24
CA SER A 224 -8.55 -5.50 31.24
C SER A 224 -7.24 -5.75 32.01
N VAL A 225 -6.15 -5.07 31.64
CA VAL A 225 -4.80 -5.36 32.19
C VAL A 225 -4.72 -5.13 33.68
N VAL A 226 -5.40 -4.12 34.22
CA VAL A 226 -5.40 -3.78 35.65
C VAL A 226 -5.95 -4.95 36.48
N ASN A 227 -7.02 -5.60 36.02
CA ASN A 227 -7.67 -6.68 36.74
C ASN A 227 -7.15 -8.08 36.36
N HIS A 228 -6.73 -8.26 35.09
CA HIS A 228 -6.36 -9.56 34.54
C HIS A 228 -5.05 -9.50 33.71
N PRO A 229 -3.92 -9.04 34.30
CA PRO A 229 -2.68 -8.79 33.55
C PRO A 229 -2.11 -10.03 32.85
N GLN A 230 -2.18 -11.20 33.49
CA GLN A 230 -1.66 -12.44 32.92
C GLN A 230 -2.49 -12.92 31.72
N LYS A 231 -3.81 -12.78 31.81
CA LYS A 231 -4.71 -13.13 30.72
C LYS A 231 -4.51 -12.20 29.55
N THR A 232 -4.45 -10.88 29.79
CA THR A 232 -4.21 -9.87 28.74
C THR A 232 -2.89 -10.14 28.00
N LEU A 233 -1.83 -10.50 28.77
CA LEU A 233 -0.54 -10.87 28.17
C LEU A 233 -0.61 -12.18 27.38
N ALA A 234 -1.39 -13.16 27.83
CA ALA A 234 -1.58 -14.40 27.09
C ALA A 234 -2.37 -14.17 25.80
N ASP A 235 -3.43 -13.37 25.86
CA ASP A 235 -4.32 -13.09 24.74
C ASP A 235 -3.61 -12.28 23.63
N ILE A 236 -2.79 -11.27 23.98
CA ILE A 236 -2.05 -10.46 22.99
C ILE A 236 -0.98 -11.27 22.26
N LYS A 237 -0.39 -12.28 22.91
CA LYS A 237 0.59 -13.20 22.29
C LYS A 237 0.01 -14.08 21.19
N ALA A 238 -1.32 -14.18 21.09
CA ALA A 238 -1.97 -14.90 20.00
C ALA A 238 -1.92 -14.16 18.65
N PHE A 239 -1.44 -12.91 18.65
CA PHE A 239 -1.28 -12.09 17.45
C PHE A 239 0.17 -12.01 17.01
N ASP A 240 0.42 -12.09 15.69
CA ASP A 240 1.75 -11.96 15.09
C ASP A 240 2.23 -10.50 14.99
N LEU A 241 1.27 -9.58 14.87
CA LEU A 241 1.52 -8.13 14.77
C LEU A 241 0.45 -7.38 15.54
N ILE A 242 0.86 -6.34 16.27
CA ILE A 242 -0.04 -5.33 16.82
C ILE A 242 0.13 -4.01 16.09
N ILE A 243 -0.96 -3.28 15.88
CA ILE A 243 -0.98 -1.95 15.26
C ILE A 243 -1.62 -0.96 16.21
N SER A 244 -0.86 0.07 16.61
CA SER A 244 -1.38 1.21 17.36
C SER A 244 -1.46 2.43 16.44
N ALA A 245 -2.69 2.80 16.06
CA ALA A 245 -2.93 3.87 15.09
C ALA A 245 -3.31 5.16 15.80
N LYS A 246 -2.35 6.08 15.96
CA LYS A 246 -2.51 7.42 16.51
C LYS A 246 -3.19 7.41 17.88
N PRO A 247 -2.61 6.80 18.92
CA PRO A 247 -3.11 6.92 20.28
C PRO A 247 -3.06 8.39 20.70
N THR A 248 -4.06 8.84 21.46
CA THR A 248 -4.15 10.22 21.97
C THR A 248 -4.21 10.28 23.50
N GLU A 249 -4.40 9.15 24.17
CA GLU A 249 -4.30 8.98 25.63
C GLU A 249 -3.07 8.18 26.01
N ALA A 250 -2.51 8.53 27.18
CA ALA A 250 -1.30 7.90 27.71
C ALA A 250 -1.54 6.41 28.05
N PHE A 251 -0.53 5.59 27.81
CA PHE A 251 -0.51 4.20 28.25
C PHE A 251 -0.18 4.11 29.75
N SER A 252 -0.87 3.25 30.47
CA SER A 252 -0.54 2.93 31.86
C SER A 252 0.77 2.12 31.94
N GLU A 253 1.36 2.02 33.14
CA GLU A 253 2.56 1.20 33.34
C GLU A 253 2.28 -0.29 33.12
N GLU A 254 1.06 -0.75 33.44
CA GLU A 254 0.61 -2.12 33.22
C GLU A 254 0.47 -2.41 31.74
N GLU A 255 -0.11 -1.51 30.97
CA GLU A 255 -0.22 -1.63 29.51
C GLU A 255 1.15 -1.65 28.84
N LYS A 256 2.04 -0.74 29.25
CA LYS A 256 3.43 -0.72 28.76
C LYS A 256 4.16 -2.04 29.05
N LEU A 257 3.99 -2.59 30.26
CA LEU A 257 4.61 -3.88 30.59
C LEU A 257 4.09 -5.02 29.72
N VAL A 258 2.77 -5.06 29.41
CA VAL A 258 2.21 -6.05 28.49
C VAL A 258 2.81 -5.92 27.09
N LEU A 259 2.89 -4.68 26.55
CA LEU A 259 3.46 -4.39 25.23
C LEU A 259 4.97 -4.70 25.16
N ASP A 260 5.70 -4.39 26.24
CA ASP A 260 7.11 -4.74 26.37
C ASP A 260 7.29 -6.26 26.36
N GLN A 261 6.52 -6.98 27.17
CA GLN A 261 6.58 -8.45 27.22
C GLN A 261 6.10 -9.11 25.94
N TYR A 262 5.16 -8.52 25.21
CA TYR A 262 4.79 -8.97 23.89
C TYR A 262 5.99 -8.91 22.93
N THR A 263 6.72 -7.78 22.92
CA THR A 263 7.94 -7.61 22.13
C THR A 263 9.05 -8.59 22.57
N MET A 264 9.25 -8.77 23.90
CA MET A 264 10.26 -9.72 24.42
C MET A 264 9.97 -11.17 24.04
N ASN A 265 8.72 -11.52 23.74
CA ASN A 265 8.32 -12.85 23.27
C ASN A 265 8.29 -12.96 21.72
N GLY A 266 8.91 -12.02 21.01
CA GLY A 266 9.01 -12.03 19.54
C GLY A 266 7.83 -11.41 18.80
N GLY A 267 6.89 -10.79 19.51
CA GLY A 267 5.77 -10.04 18.92
C GLY A 267 6.26 -8.83 18.13
N LYS A 268 5.59 -8.53 17.03
CA LYS A 268 5.90 -7.40 16.14
C LYS A 268 4.90 -6.28 16.36
N SER A 269 5.34 -5.04 16.20
CA SER A 269 4.47 -3.88 16.40
C SER A 269 4.67 -2.81 15.32
N LEU A 270 3.57 -2.20 14.88
CA LEU A 270 3.54 -1.00 14.05
C LEU A 270 2.93 0.14 14.86
N TRP A 271 3.70 1.19 15.03
CA TRP A 271 3.32 2.37 15.78
C TRP A 271 3.17 3.57 14.85
N LEU A 272 2.01 4.19 14.83
CA LEU A 272 1.73 5.46 14.16
C LEU A 272 1.51 6.49 15.25
N ILE A 273 2.53 7.30 15.53
CA ILE A 273 2.59 8.19 16.70
C ILE A 273 2.63 9.64 16.28
N ASP A 274 1.79 10.44 16.90
CA ASP A 274 1.88 11.89 16.91
C ASP A 274 2.34 12.36 18.31
N ALA A 275 3.59 12.81 18.43
CA ALA A 275 4.12 13.37 19.67
C ALA A 275 3.65 14.81 19.92
N VAL A 276 2.98 15.42 18.94
CA VAL A 276 2.38 16.73 19.02
C VAL A 276 0.87 16.62 18.81
N ALA A 277 0.11 17.19 19.72
CA ALA A 277 -1.34 17.31 19.59
C ALA A 277 -1.66 18.51 18.68
N MET A 278 -1.86 18.20 17.40
CA MET A 278 -2.29 19.17 16.39
C MET A 278 -3.06 18.47 15.30
N GLU A 279 -4.26 18.95 15.00
CA GLU A 279 -5.14 18.39 13.99
C GLU A 279 -5.47 19.47 12.94
N LYS A 280 -5.45 19.09 11.66
CA LYS A 280 -5.77 20.04 10.59
C LYS A 280 -7.19 20.57 10.70
N ASP A 281 -8.14 19.71 11.09
CA ASP A 281 -9.54 20.09 11.22
C ASP A 281 -9.77 21.11 12.34
N SER A 282 -8.89 21.14 13.34
CA SER A 282 -8.95 22.12 14.43
C SER A 282 -8.61 23.56 13.98
N LEU A 283 -8.04 23.72 12.78
CA LEU A 283 -7.77 25.04 12.17
C LEU A 283 -9.00 25.62 11.44
N TYR A 284 -10.02 24.81 11.14
CA TYR A 284 -11.22 25.27 10.47
C TYR A 284 -12.22 25.91 11.46
N ASN A 285 -11.71 26.88 12.24
CA ASN A 285 -12.47 27.69 13.16
C ASN A 285 -12.45 29.17 12.73
N ALA A 286 -13.19 30.03 13.42
CA ALA A 286 -13.32 31.45 13.07
C ALA A 286 -11.98 32.22 13.05
N SER A 287 -11.00 31.81 13.87
CA SER A 287 -9.66 32.44 13.92
C SER A 287 -8.70 31.91 12.86
N GLY A 288 -8.95 30.70 12.34
CA GLY A 288 -8.02 29.96 11.46
C GLY A 288 -6.74 29.56 12.17
N THR A 289 -6.75 29.47 13.51
CA THR A 289 -5.57 29.16 14.32
C THR A 289 -5.87 28.12 15.39
N ASN A 290 -4.83 27.38 15.81
CA ASN A 290 -4.84 26.53 16.99
C ASN A 290 -3.42 26.34 17.53
N PHE A 291 -3.30 25.89 18.77
CA PHE A 291 -2.02 25.63 19.43
C PHE A 291 -1.61 24.17 19.29
N ALA A 292 -0.42 23.96 18.77
CA ALA A 292 0.27 22.68 18.80
C ALA A 292 0.96 22.54 20.18
N VAL A 293 0.64 21.47 20.89
CA VAL A 293 1.19 21.18 22.22
C VAL A 293 1.78 19.77 22.26
N ASN A 294 2.71 19.53 23.19
CA ASN A 294 3.25 18.19 23.40
C ASN A 294 2.14 17.20 23.79
N ARG A 295 2.17 16.01 23.21
CA ARG A 295 1.30 14.88 23.57
C ARG A 295 2.14 13.85 24.33
N ASP A 296 1.89 13.75 25.63
CA ASP A 296 2.53 12.72 26.44
C ASP A 296 1.72 11.43 26.41
N LEU A 297 2.28 10.41 25.77
CA LEU A 297 1.71 9.08 25.67
C LEU A 297 2.30 8.10 26.70
N ASN A 298 3.20 8.55 27.56
CA ASN A 298 3.96 7.71 28.49
C ASN A 298 4.78 6.60 27.78
N LEU A 299 5.22 6.85 26.53
CA LEU A 299 5.99 5.89 25.71
C LEU A 299 7.43 6.34 25.43
N THR A 300 7.85 7.47 25.96
CA THR A 300 9.19 8.05 25.68
C THR A 300 10.30 7.10 26.11
N ASP A 301 10.24 6.56 27.32
CA ASP A 301 11.21 5.61 27.84
C ASP A 301 11.17 4.24 27.12
N PHE A 302 9.99 3.84 26.65
CA PHE A 302 9.76 2.64 25.87
C PHE A 302 10.52 2.71 24.53
N PHE A 303 10.30 3.76 23.75
CA PHE A 303 10.99 3.96 22.48
C PHE A 303 12.48 4.26 22.66
N PHE A 304 12.84 5.02 23.71
CA PHE A 304 14.24 5.32 24.01
C PHE A 304 15.04 4.03 24.27
N LYS A 305 14.49 3.10 25.04
CA LYS A 305 15.11 1.80 25.30
C LYS A 305 15.30 0.99 24.02
N TYR A 306 14.35 1.10 23.09
CA TYR A 306 14.42 0.42 21.78
C TYR A 306 15.29 1.16 20.76
N GLY A 307 15.87 2.31 21.14
CA GLY A 307 16.90 2.99 20.37
C GLY A 307 16.39 4.07 19.42
N ILE A 308 15.23 4.65 19.71
CA ILE A 308 14.71 5.83 19.01
C ILE A 308 14.13 6.84 19.99
N ARG A 309 14.06 8.09 19.54
CA ARG A 309 13.36 9.16 20.23
C ARG A 309 12.46 9.88 19.24
N ILE A 310 11.18 9.98 19.55
CA ILE A 310 10.22 10.78 18.81
C ILE A 310 10.17 12.16 19.47
N ASN A 311 10.66 13.18 18.78
CA ASN A 311 10.76 14.53 19.33
C ASN A 311 9.40 15.24 19.22
N PRO A 312 8.95 15.97 20.26
CA PRO A 312 7.71 16.74 20.23
C PRO A 312 7.89 18.07 19.46
N VAL A 313 8.32 17.95 18.22
CA VAL A 313 8.52 19.07 17.29
C VAL A 313 7.76 18.78 16.00
N MET A 314 7.22 19.83 15.38
CA MET A 314 6.60 19.72 14.06
C MET A 314 7.64 19.95 12.97
N ILE A 315 7.59 19.16 11.92
CA ILE A 315 8.39 19.34 10.73
C ILE A 315 7.61 20.20 9.73
N SER A 316 8.24 21.31 9.35
CA SER A 316 7.79 22.19 8.28
C SER A 316 8.78 22.07 7.11
N THR A 317 8.27 22.00 5.87
CA THR A 317 9.11 21.79 4.67
C THR A 317 8.59 22.57 3.47
N LEU A 318 9.49 22.93 2.55
CA LEU A 318 9.11 23.51 1.27
C LEU A 318 8.61 22.45 0.27
N TYR A 319 8.94 21.15 0.47
CA TYR A 319 8.44 20.03 -0.30
C TYR A 319 7.23 19.38 0.41
N SER A 320 6.09 20.03 0.29
CA SER A 320 4.88 19.65 1.01
C SER A 320 3.68 19.50 0.08
N ALA A 321 2.73 18.69 0.52
CA ALA A 321 1.43 18.62 -0.13
C ALA A 321 0.64 19.91 0.12
N PRO A 322 -0.13 20.39 -0.86
CA PRO A 322 -0.95 21.58 -0.68
C PRO A 322 -2.13 21.35 0.28
N ILE A 323 -2.61 22.43 0.87
CA ILE A 323 -3.92 22.46 1.52
C ILE A 323 -4.94 23.08 0.56
N THR A 324 -6.16 22.56 0.53
CA THR A 324 -7.24 23.13 -0.24
C THR A 324 -8.11 24.00 0.65
N LEU A 325 -8.18 25.28 0.37
CA LEU A 325 -8.99 26.24 1.12
C LEU A 325 -9.96 26.96 0.17
N ALA A 326 -11.13 27.33 0.70
CA ALA A 326 -12.04 28.22 0.01
C ALA A 326 -11.51 29.67 0.16
N MET A 327 -11.21 30.31 -0.94
CA MET A 327 -10.73 31.69 -1.00
C MET A 327 -11.76 32.57 -1.72
N GLY A 328 -11.95 33.80 -1.23
CA GLY A 328 -12.97 34.73 -1.73
C GLY A 328 -14.16 34.85 -0.78
N GLU A 329 -15.08 35.74 -1.09
CA GLU A 329 -16.27 36.04 -0.25
C GLU A 329 -17.56 35.63 -0.98
N GLY A 330 -18.53 35.11 -0.23
CA GLY A 330 -19.86 34.74 -0.66
C GLY A 330 -19.89 33.81 -1.87
N SER A 331 -20.66 34.15 -2.91
CA SER A 331 -20.83 33.34 -4.13
C SER A 331 -19.59 33.32 -5.05
N GLN A 332 -18.57 34.12 -4.78
CA GLN A 332 -17.30 34.13 -5.54
C GLN A 332 -16.21 33.29 -4.87
N SER A 333 -16.55 32.56 -3.80
CA SER A 333 -15.62 31.67 -3.13
C SER A 333 -15.22 30.50 -4.04
N GLN A 334 -13.90 30.27 -4.20
CA GLN A 334 -13.34 29.21 -5.02
C GLN A 334 -12.34 28.38 -4.20
N PHE A 335 -12.32 27.07 -4.40
CA PHE A 335 -11.32 26.19 -3.82
C PHE A 335 -9.98 26.38 -4.53
N GLN A 336 -8.94 26.70 -3.73
CA GLN A 336 -7.58 26.87 -4.22
C GLN A 336 -6.64 25.92 -3.50
N HIS A 337 -5.67 25.38 -4.24
CA HIS A 337 -4.58 24.56 -3.70
C HIS A 337 -3.42 25.47 -3.32
N LEU A 338 -3.19 25.63 -2.03
CA LEU A 338 -2.21 26.58 -1.47
C LEU A 338 -1.04 25.81 -0.83
N LYS A 339 0.16 26.39 -0.83
CA LYS A 339 1.34 25.80 -0.19
C LYS A 339 1.10 25.63 1.31
N TRP A 340 1.31 24.41 1.81
CA TRP A 340 1.10 24.10 3.22
C TRP A 340 2.31 23.38 3.82
N PRO A 341 3.22 24.11 4.51
CA PRO A 341 4.51 23.55 4.92
C PRO A 341 4.43 22.42 5.95
N TYR A 342 3.31 22.26 6.65
CA TYR A 342 3.10 21.24 7.68
C TYR A 342 2.60 19.89 7.13
N SER A 343 2.54 19.73 5.81
CA SER A 343 2.22 18.43 5.17
C SER A 343 3.44 17.92 4.39
N PRO A 344 4.52 17.47 5.03
CA PRO A 344 5.70 16.97 4.35
C PRO A 344 5.36 15.76 3.45
N LEU A 345 5.97 15.76 2.26
CA LEU A 345 6.01 14.63 1.36
C LEU A 345 7.32 13.87 1.61
N ALA A 346 7.21 12.67 2.16
CA ALA A 346 8.34 11.82 2.48
C ALA A 346 8.59 10.77 1.40
N GLY A 347 9.84 10.56 1.05
CA GLY A 347 10.29 9.52 0.14
C GLY A 347 11.25 8.56 0.84
N SER A 348 11.69 7.55 0.11
CA SER A 348 12.70 6.61 0.56
C SER A 348 13.89 6.60 -0.36
N SER A 349 15.08 6.61 0.21
CA SER A 349 16.34 6.27 -0.47
C SER A 349 16.73 4.80 -0.26
N SER A 350 15.96 4.07 0.54
CA SER A 350 16.21 2.67 0.88
C SER A 350 15.63 1.71 -0.16
N ASN A 351 16.38 0.66 -0.50
CA ASN A 351 15.90 -0.46 -1.30
C ASN A 351 15.16 -1.51 -0.46
N HIS A 352 14.77 -1.17 0.78
CA HIS A 352 14.06 -2.10 1.65
C HIS A 352 12.69 -2.46 1.06
N PRO A 353 12.25 -3.74 1.08
CA PRO A 353 10.99 -4.18 0.46
C PRO A 353 9.75 -3.40 0.89
N ILE A 354 9.71 -2.89 2.13
CA ILE A 354 8.58 -2.09 2.65
C ILE A 354 8.38 -0.79 1.85
N VAL A 355 9.44 -0.19 1.33
CA VAL A 355 9.42 1.14 0.70
C VAL A 355 9.94 1.15 -0.74
N ASN A 356 10.36 0.00 -1.26
CA ASN A 356 10.81 -0.12 -2.64
C ASN A 356 9.65 0.20 -3.61
N ASN A 357 9.91 1.08 -4.57
CA ASN A 357 8.91 1.58 -5.54
C ASN A 357 7.68 2.27 -4.91
N LEU A 358 7.80 2.74 -3.65
CA LEU A 358 6.76 3.52 -3.03
C LEU A 358 6.79 4.97 -3.54
N ASN A 359 5.63 5.50 -3.90
CA ASN A 359 5.48 6.94 -4.17
C ASN A 359 5.66 7.75 -2.89
N LEU A 360 5.78 9.09 -3.03
CA LEU A 360 5.84 9.97 -1.89
C LEU A 360 4.64 9.78 -0.96
N VAL A 361 4.92 9.66 0.33
CA VAL A 361 3.92 9.52 1.39
C VAL A 361 3.69 10.88 2.03
N LYS A 362 2.44 11.30 2.07
CA LYS A 362 2.04 12.54 2.74
C LYS A 362 1.88 12.29 4.23
N PHE A 363 2.49 13.15 5.03
CA PHE A 363 2.25 13.28 6.46
C PHE A 363 1.55 14.62 6.76
N ASP A 364 0.84 14.71 7.87
CA ASP A 364 0.33 15.97 8.40
C ASP A 364 0.90 16.16 9.81
N PHE A 365 1.51 17.32 10.10
CA PHE A 365 2.17 17.67 11.38
C PHE A 365 3.18 16.63 11.89
N ALA A 366 3.95 16.06 10.97
CA ALA A 366 4.91 15.00 11.27
C ALA A 366 5.93 15.43 12.35
N ASN A 367 6.36 14.45 13.13
CA ASN A 367 7.37 14.60 14.17
C ASN A 367 8.70 13.95 13.76
N GLN A 368 9.80 14.53 14.19
CA GLN A 368 11.13 14.01 13.92
C GLN A 368 11.40 12.75 14.76
N ILE A 369 12.01 11.75 14.14
CA ILE A 369 12.54 10.57 14.81
C ILE A 369 14.07 10.61 14.82
N ASP A 370 14.67 10.65 16.01
CA ASP A 370 16.10 10.45 16.19
C ASP A 370 16.41 8.99 16.46
N THR A 371 17.52 8.50 15.92
CA THR A 371 18.05 7.15 16.20
C THR A 371 19.16 7.24 17.25
N LEU A 372 19.15 6.30 18.20
CA LEU A 372 20.11 6.25 19.30
C LEU A 372 21.07 5.05 19.11
N LYS A 373 22.30 5.19 19.56
CA LYS A 373 23.30 4.09 19.48
C LYS A 373 22.94 2.96 20.44
N ASN A 374 22.64 1.77 19.93
CA ASN A 374 22.53 0.50 20.63
C ASN A 374 22.69 -0.66 19.62
N SER A 375 22.53 -1.91 20.06
CA SER A 375 22.69 -3.11 19.23
C SER A 375 21.57 -3.34 18.22
N ILE A 376 20.42 -2.66 18.38
CA ILE A 376 19.27 -2.81 17.48
C ILE A 376 19.58 -2.13 16.15
N LYS A 377 19.38 -2.83 15.04
CA LYS A 377 19.51 -2.28 13.69
C LYS A 377 18.37 -1.31 13.41
N LYS A 378 18.71 -0.14 12.86
CA LYS A 378 17.76 0.90 12.45
C LYS A 378 17.86 1.08 10.94
N THR A 379 16.74 0.89 10.25
CA THR A 379 16.62 1.17 8.82
C THR A 379 15.65 2.34 8.65
N MET A 380 16.17 3.48 8.19
CA MET A 380 15.33 4.63 7.82
C MET A 380 14.49 4.24 6.62
N LEU A 381 13.18 4.30 6.77
CA LEU A 381 12.23 3.92 5.72
C LEU A 381 11.73 5.14 4.94
N LEU A 382 11.36 6.21 5.65
CA LEU A 382 10.85 7.43 5.02
C LEU A 382 11.52 8.66 5.62
N GLU A 383 11.92 9.57 4.73
CA GLU A 383 12.57 10.82 5.10
C GLU A 383 11.99 11.98 4.28
N THR A 384 12.03 13.17 4.86
CA THR A 384 11.68 14.41 4.13
C THR A 384 12.78 14.75 3.11
N ALA A 385 12.47 15.67 2.20
CA ALA A 385 13.49 16.38 1.42
C ALA A 385 14.32 17.31 2.33
N SER A 386 15.42 17.85 1.79
CA SER A 386 16.43 18.59 2.59
C SER A 386 16.00 19.96 3.12
N LEU A 387 15.03 20.60 2.48
CA LEU A 387 14.56 21.93 2.88
C LEU A 387 13.50 21.84 3.97
N THR A 388 13.96 21.61 5.20
CA THR A 388 13.11 21.43 6.39
C THR A 388 13.47 22.42 7.51
N LYS A 389 12.49 22.63 8.34
CA LYS A 389 12.58 23.41 9.58
C LYS A 389 11.90 22.64 10.72
N LEU A 390 12.48 22.64 11.90
CA LEU A 390 11.91 22.04 13.09
C LEU A 390 11.27 23.13 13.94
N GLU A 391 10.02 22.94 14.30
CA GLU A 391 9.23 23.89 15.09
C GLU A 391 8.80 23.24 16.41
N GLY A 392 9.36 23.75 17.51
CA GLY A 392 9.08 23.24 18.85
C GLY A 392 7.66 23.59 19.33
N THR A 393 7.23 22.89 20.38
CA THR A 393 5.95 23.12 21.06
C THR A 393 6.16 23.71 22.46
N PRO A 394 5.22 24.50 23.03
CA PRO A 394 3.94 24.91 22.43
C PRO A 394 4.10 25.97 21.34
N ARG A 395 3.27 25.88 20.29
CA ARG A 395 3.32 26.84 19.18
C ARG A 395 1.94 27.06 18.55
N GLU A 396 1.62 28.31 18.22
CA GLU A 396 0.46 28.63 17.41
C GLU A 396 0.70 28.25 15.94
N VAL A 397 -0.23 27.52 15.35
CA VAL A 397 -0.32 27.21 13.93
C VAL A 397 -1.50 27.98 13.34
N SER A 398 -1.29 28.60 12.18
CA SER A 398 -2.31 29.43 11.54
C SER A 398 -2.45 29.10 10.05
N LEU A 399 -3.68 29.06 9.56
CA LEU A 399 -3.97 28.98 8.11
C LEU A 399 -3.39 30.16 7.33
N LYS A 400 -3.14 31.31 7.98
CA LYS A 400 -2.50 32.47 7.37
C LYS A 400 -1.08 32.21 6.85
N VAL A 401 -0.46 31.08 7.22
CA VAL A 401 0.86 30.68 6.70
C VAL A 401 0.86 30.53 5.18
N VAL A 402 -0.29 30.17 4.56
CA VAL A 402 -0.44 29.99 3.12
C VAL A 402 -0.28 31.29 2.30
N THR A 403 -0.52 32.45 2.92
CA THR A 403 -0.38 33.77 2.30
C THR A 403 0.98 34.42 2.59
N LYS A 404 1.80 33.81 3.45
CA LYS A 404 3.12 34.33 3.81
C LYS A 404 4.19 33.72 2.93
N GLU A 405 5.04 34.58 2.37
CA GLU A 405 6.23 34.11 1.68
C GLU A 405 7.18 33.43 2.67
N GLN A 406 7.61 32.24 2.33
CA GLN A 406 8.50 31.45 3.16
C GLN A 406 9.96 31.81 2.81
N ASN A 407 10.76 32.18 3.83
CA ASN A 407 12.20 32.39 3.63
C ASN A 407 12.93 31.02 3.51
N PRO A 408 13.46 30.64 2.33
CA PRO A 408 14.09 29.34 2.13
C PRO A 408 15.30 29.10 3.05
N GLN A 409 16.01 30.15 3.46
CA GLN A 409 17.17 30.05 4.33
C GLN A 409 16.82 29.54 5.74
N SER A 410 15.56 29.69 6.18
CA SER A 410 15.09 29.16 7.46
C SER A 410 14.86 27.64 7.45
N PHE A 411 14.85 27.01 6.27
CA PHE A 411 14.65 25.56 6.09
C PHE A 411 16.00 24.84 5.93
N ASN A 412 16.82 24.86 6.99
CA ASN A 412 18.22 24.44 6.98
C ASN A 412 18.52 23.20 7.82
N LYS A 413 17.50 22.41 8.19
CA LYS A 413 17.68 21.23 9.07
C LYS A 413 17.98 19.93 8.31
N GLY A 414 18.02 19.98 6.97
CA GLY A 414 18.27 18.78 6.17
C GLY A 414 17.12 17.79 6.19
N ASN A 415 17.39 16.57 5.75
CA ASN A 415 16.42 15.48 5.73
C ASN A 415 16.07 15.09 7.17
N GLN A 416 14.78 14.79 7.41
CA GLN A 416 14.28 14.36 8.71
C GLN A 416 13.62 12.99 8.59
N THR A 417 13.99 12.07 9.46
CA THR A 417 13.43 10.73 9.49
C THR A 417 12.00 10.76 10.05
N LEU A 418 11.05 10.18 9.30
CA LEU A 418 9.64 10.07 9.65
C LEU A 418 9.17 8.62 9.88
N ALA A 419 9.89 7.65 9.34
CA ALA A 419 9.62 6.24 9.58
C ALA A 419 10.92 5.45 9.69
N VAL A 420 11.00 4.59 10.68
CA VAL A 420 12.16 3.74 10.97
C VAL A 420 11.72 2.32 11.28
N LEU A 421 12.44 1.35 10.74
CA LEU A 421 12.30 -0.05 11.10
C LEU A 421 13.40 -0.42 12.11
N LEU A 422 12.99 -1.07 13.19
CA LEU A 422 13.88 -1.58 14.22
C LEU A 422 13.91 -3.11 14.16
N GLU A 423 15.11 -3.68 14.04
CA GLU A 423 15.32 -5.13 13.92
C GLU A 423 16.47 -5.58 14.82
N GLY A 424 16.30 -6.70 15.50
CA GLY A 424 17.33 -7.30 16.34
C GLY A 424 16.83 -7.82 17.68
N GLU A 425 17.73 -7.96 18.63
CA GLU A 425 17.42 -8.39 19.99
C GLU A 425 17.05 -7.19 20.86
N PHE A 426 15.82 -7.18 21.36
CA PHE A 426 15.30 -6.13 22.21
C PHE A 426 15.52 -6.48 23.69
N HIS A 427 15.79 -5.47 24.49
CA HIS A 427 15.89 -5.59 25.94
C HIS A 427 14.72 -4.89 26.61
N SER A 428 14.10 -5.57 27.56
CA SER A 428 12.94 -5.05 28.29
C SER A 428 13.20 -3.70 28.92
N VAL A 429 12.24 -2.81 28.79
CA VAL A 429 12.21 -1.50 29.47
C VAL A 429 12.25 -1.67 31.00
N TYR A 430 11.73 -2.82 31.46
CA TYR A 430 11.62 -3.16 32.90
C TYR A 430 12.75 -4.07 33.41
N SER A 431 13.86 -4.24 32.65
CA SER A 431 14.97 -5.11 33.08
C SER A 431 15.57 -4.72 34.45
N ASN A 432 15.60 -3.42 34.78
CA ASN A 432 16.16 -2.87 36.04
C ASN A 432 15.14 -1.95 36.74
N ARG A 433 13.85 -2.19 36.56
CA ARG A 433 12.76 -1.39 37.17
C ARG A 433 11.79 -2.28 37.94
N VAL A 434 11.08 -1.68 38.86
CA VAL A 434 9.93 -2.31 39.52
C VAL A 434 8.85 -2.53 38.46
N LYS A 435 8.37 -3.77 38.39
CA LYS A 435 7.28 -4.13 37.46
C LYS A 435 5.94 -3.84 38.11
N PRO A 436 4.98 -3.25 37.38
CA PRO A 436 3.66 -2.94 37.92
C PRO A 436 2.87 -4.20 38.33
N PHE A 437 3.19 -5.36 37.76
CA PHE A 437 2.66 -6.64 38.20
C PHE A 437 3.71 -7.76 38.06
N LYS A 438 3.53 -8.87 38.79
CA LYS A 438 4.43 -10.04 38.74
C LYS A 438 4.13 -10.86 37.48
N LEU A 439 5.17 -11.13 36.68
CA LEU A 439 5.07 -12.07 35.57
C LEU A 439 5.09 -13.51 36.12
N GLN A 440 4.20 -14.37 35.65
CA GLN A 440 4.29 -15.79 35.93
C GLN A 440 5.51 -16.36 35.18
N LYS A 441 6.34 -17.15 35.90
CA LYS A 441 7.39 -17.91 35.23
C LYS A 441 6.73 -18.90 34.27
N ALA A 442 7.26 -18.99 33.04
CA ALA A 442 6.90 -20.10 32.18
C ALA A 442 7.11 -21.40 32.97
N LYS A 443 6.09 -22.21 33.05
CA LYS A 443 6.30 -23.58 33.51
C LYS A 443 7.11 -24.26 32.43
N ASP A 444 8.35 -24.59 32.73
CA ASP A 444 9.15 -25.46 31.86
C ASP A 444 8.31 -26.69 31.55
N LYS A 445 8.03 -26.91 30.26
CA LYS A 445 7.36 -28.11 29.76
C LYS A 445 8.41 -29.13 29.39
#